data_79c11f52beea46c72db31bcafe05717d
#
_entry.id   79c11f52beea46c72db31bcafe05717d
#
_cell.length_a   1.000
_cell.length_b   1.000
_cell.length_c   1.000
_cell.angle_alpha   90.00
_cell.angle_beta   90.00
_cell.angle_gamma   90.00
#
_symmetry.space_group_name_H-M   'P 1'
#
loop_
_entity.id
_entity.type
_entity.pdbx_description
1 polymer ?
#
loop_
_entity_poly.entity_id
_entity_poly.type
_entity_poly.pdbx_seq_one_letter_code
_entity_poly.pdbx_strand_id
1 'polypeptide(L)'
;LARIAGVDLPKNKKTLYGLQYIFGIGPSIAASILEKAKVNPEKKVSDLTDEEIAEIRSVITAEYKVEGALRSDVQQNIKRLMDIGSYRGLRHRKGLPARGQRTRTNSRTRKGKRKTVAGKKKVIAKK
;
A
#
# COMPACT_ATOMS: atom_id res chain seq x y z
N LEU A 1 -22.59 6.29 1.72
CA LEU A 1 -21.20 5.85 1.92
C LEU A 1 -20.28 6.71 1.06
N ALA A 2 -19.37 7.47 1.68
CA ALA A 2 -18.39 8.23 0.92
C ALA A 2 -17.41 7.25 0.25
N ARG A 3 -17.50 7.15 -1.08
CA ARG A 3 -16.60 6.34 -1.89
C ARG A 3 -15.72 7.25 -2.73
N ILE A 4 -14.40 7.19 -2.53
CA ILE A 4 -13.42 8.02 -3.23
C ILE A 4 -12.35 7.11 -3.84
N ALA A 5 -12.00 7.34 -5.11
CA ALA A 5 -11.05 6.53 -5.87
C ALA A 5 -11.34 5.01 -5.84
N GLY A 6 -12.64 4.64 -5.78
CA GLY A 6 -13.05 3.24 -5.69
C GLY A 6 -12.99 2.61 -4.30
N VAL A 7 -12.54 3.37 -3.28
CA VAL A 7 -12.40 2.90 -1.89
C VAL A 7 -13.53 3.46 -1.02
N ASP A 8 -14.16 2.60 -0.25
CA ASP A 8 -15.17 3.00 0.73
C ASP A 8 -14.49 3.49 2.01
N LEU A 9 -14.75 4.73 2.38
CA LEU A 9 -14.16 5.34 3.56
C LEU A 9 -14.91 4.96 4.84
N PRO A 10 -14.19 4.73 5.96
CA PRO A 10 -14.81 4.38 7.25
C PRO A 10 -15.60 5.57 7.82
N LYS A 11 -16.90 5.39 8.05
CA LYS A 11 -17.83 6.45 8.50
C LYS A 11 -17.44 7.11 9.82
N ASN A 12 -16.95 6.31 10.77
CA ASN A 12 -16.72 6.75 12.14
C ASN A 12 -15.38 7.44 12.37
N LYS A 13 -14.55 7.58 11.32
CA LYS A 13 -13.24 8.24 11.41
C LYS A 13 -13.31 9.68 10.94
N LYS A 14 -12.41 10.52 11.48
CA LYS A 14 -12.18 11.87 10.94
C LYS A 14 -11.70 11.76 9.50
N THR A 15 -12.04 12.72 8.66
CA THR A 15 -11.72 12.71 7.23
C THR A 15 -10.23 12.60 6.97
N LEU A 16 -9.41 13.27 7.79
CA LEU A 16 -7.95 13.15 7.72
C LEU A 16 -7.45 11.70 7.79
N TYR A 17 -8.01 10.89 8.68
CA TYR A 17 -7.63 9.48 8.82
C TYR A 17 -8.39 8.57 7.85
N GLY A 18 -9.59 8.97 7.45
CA GLY A 18 -10.38 8.25 6.45
C GLY A 18 -9.69 8.21 5.08
N LEU A 19 -9.11 9.32 4.64
CA LEU A 19 -8.40 9.41 3.36
C LEU A 19 -7.16 8.51 3.29
N GLN A 20 -6.53 8.20 4.42
CA GLN A 20 -5.36 7.32 4.47
C GLN A 20 -5.67 5.85 4.16
N TYR A 21 -6.94 5.47 4.04
CA TYR A 21 -7.34 4.14 3.55
C TYR A 21 -7.13 3.99 2.04
N ILE A 22 -6.96 5.10 1.33
CA ILE A 22 -6.67 5.11 -0.11
C ILE A 22 -5.17 4.86 -0.31
N PHE A 23 -4.82 3.85 -1.09
CA PHE A 23 -3.42 3.55 -1.39
C PHE A 23 -2.76 4.71 -2.13
N GLY A 24 -1.69 5.26 -1.55
CA GLY A 24 -0.96 6.41 -2.06
C GLY A 24 -1.22 7.70 -1.27
N ILE A 25 -2.19 7.72 -0.35
CA ILE A 25 -2.47 8.86 0.51
C ILE A 25 -1.98 8.57 1.93
N GLY A 26 -0.94 9.27 2.34
CA GLY A 26 -0.44 9.29 3.71
C GLY A 26 -0.97 10.50 4.50
N PRO A 27 -0.56 10.68 5.76
CA PRO A 27 -1.04 11.78 6.60
C PRO A 27 -0.75 13.17 6.02
N SER A 28 0.43 13.40 5.48
CA SER A 28 0.81 14.69 4.88
C SER A 28 0.01 15.01 3.62
N ILE A 29 -0.17 14.01 2.75
CA ILE A 29 -0.97 14.17 1.52
C ILE A 29 -2.44 14.37 1.86
N ALA A 30 -2.98 13.63 2.84
CA ALA A 30 -4.35 13.81 3.30
C ALA A 30 -4.60 15.23 3.83
N ALA A 31 -3.67 15.78 4.61
CA ALA A 31 -3.78 17.15 5.10
C ALA A 31 -3.77 18.17 3.93
N SER A 32 -2.85 18.01 2.98
CA SER A 32 -2.77 18.89 1.81
C SER A 32 -4.02 18.83 0.93
N ILE A 33 -4.59 17.64 0.74
CA ILE A 33 -5.85 17.48 -0.01
C ILE A 33 -7.00 18.22 0.68
N LEU A 34 -7.13 18.07 2.01
CA LEU A 34 -8.20 18.72 2.76
C LEU A 34 -8.05 20.24 2.81
N GLU A 35 -6.82 20.74 2.89
CA GLU A 35 -6.52 22.16 2.82
C GLU A 35 -6.96 22.77 1.47
N LYS A 36 -6.59 22.10 0.36
CA LYS A 36 -6.96 22.52 -1.00
C LYS A 36 -8.46 22.44 -1.26
N ALA A 37 -9.11 21.39 -0.76
CA ALA A 37 -10.56 21.22 -0.84
C ALA A 37 -11.33 22.10 0.17
N LYS A 38 -10.65 22.84 1.03
CA LYS A 38 -11.23 23.68 2.10
C LYS A 38 -12.17 22.92 3.04
N VAL A 39 -11.87 21.65 3.30
CA VAL A 39 -12.64 20.77 4.17
C VAL A 39 -11.97 20.66 5.53
N ASN A 40 -12.76 20.74 6.61
CA ASN A 40 -12.25 20.60 7.97
C ASN A 40 -11.73 19.16 8.21
N PRO A 41 -10.43 18.97 8.54
CA PRO A 41 -9.84 17.66 8.77
C PRO A 41 -10.42 16.88 9.96
N GLU A 42 -10.98 17.60 10.93
CA GLU A 42 -11.60 17.03 12.15
C GLU A 42 -13.01 16.49 11.93
N LYS A 43 -13.65 16.87 10.82
CA LYS A 43 -14.99 16.42 10.46
C LYS A 43 -15.01 14.92 10.21
N LYS A 44 -16.04 14.22 10.67
CA LYS A 44 -16.19 12.79 10.40
C LYS A 44 -16.56 12.55 8.94
N VAL A 45 -16.15 11.39 8.42
CA VAL A 45 -16.49 10.98 7.05
C VAL A 45 -18.01 10.88 6.86
N SER A 46 -18.77 10.50 7.91
CA SER A 46 -20.24 10.45 7.87
C SER A 46 -20.90 11.79 7.64
N ASP A 47 -20.26 12.88 8.05
CA ASP A 47 -20.82 14.23 8.09
C ASP A 47 -20.41 15.07 6.87
N LEU A 48 -19.64 14.48 5.94
CA LEU A 48 -19.24 15.13 4.70
C LEU A 48 -20.46 15.33 3.80
N THR A 49 -20.54 16.51 3.20
CA THR A 49 -21.52 16.81 2.15
C THR A 49 -21.07 16.24 0.81
N ASP A 50 -22.01 16.05 -0.10
CA ASP A 50 -21.69 15.54 -1.46
C ASP A 50 -20.80 16.53 -2.22
N GLU A 51 -20.93 17.84 -1.97
CA GLU A 51 -20.07 18.88 -2.53
C GLU A 51 -18.63 18.75 -2.04
N GLU A 52 -18.44 18.60 -0.72
CA GLU A 52 -17.10 18.39 -0.13
C GLU A 52 -16.43 17.11 -0.67
N ILE A 53 -17.20 16.05 -0.86
CA ILE A 53 -16.72 14.81 -1.45
C ILE A 53 -16.31 15.01 -2.92
N ALA A 54 -17.07 15.80 -3.68
CA ALA A 54 -16.75 16.12 -5.07
C ALA A 54 -15.45 16.94 -5.18
N GLU A 55 -15.27 17.94 -4.30
CA GLU A 55 -14.03 18.73 -4.25
C GLU A 55 -12.82 17.87 -3.90
N ILE A 56 -12.93 17.01 -2.89
CA ILE A 56 -11.85 16.06 -2.54
C ILE A 56 -11.50 15.16 -3.74
N ARG A 57 -12.50 14.63 -4.45
CA ARG A 57 -12.29 13.81 -5.66
C ARG A 57 -11.58 14.58 -6.76
N SER A 58 -11.99 15.83 -6.99
CA SER A 58 -11.39 16.72 -7.99
C SER A 58 -9.91 16.93 -7.72
N VAL A 59 -9.55 17.30 -6.49
CA VAL A 59 -8.15 17.49 -6.07
C VAL A 59 -7.33 16.22 -6.23
N ILE A 60 -7.86 15.07 -5.81
CA ILE A 60 -7.16 13.79 -5.93
C ILE A 60 -6.92 13.44 -7.39
N THR A 61 -7.93 13.58 -8.25
CA THR A 61 -7.82 13.24 -9.67
C THR A 61 -6.85 14.15 -10.42
N ALA A 62 -6.81 15.44 -10.06
CA ALA A 62 -5.96 16.42 -10.72
C ALA A 62 -4.48 16.30 -10.36
N GLU A 63 -4.16 15.99 -9.09
CA GLU A 63 -2.80 16.12 -8.58
C GLU A 63 -2.13 14.81 -8.14
N TYR A 64 -2.90 13.78 -7.85
CA TYR A 64 -2.37 12.56 -7.22
C TYR A 64 -2.69 11.30 -8.01
N LYS A 65 -1.67 10.46 -8.17
CA LYS A 65 -1.89 9.08 -8.62
C LYS A 65 -2.15 8.19 -7.40
N VAL A 66 -3.29 7.52 -7.40
CA VAL A 66 -3.72 6.69 -6.28
C VAL A 66 -4.21 5.32 -6.77
N GLU A 67 -4.33 4.40 -5.85
CA GLU A 67 -4.90 3.05 -6.04
C GLU A 67 -4.36 2.33 -7.28
N GLY A 68 -5.21 1.98 -8.24
CA GLY A 68 -4.85 1.16 -9.40
C GLY A 68 -3.74 1.77 -10.26
N ALA A 69 -3.81 3.08 -10.54
CA ALA A 69 -2.78 3.78 -11.31
C ALA A 69 -1.42 3.74 -10.62
N LEU A 70 -1.39 4.01 -9.32
CA LEU A 70 -0.14 3.97 -8.54
C LEU A 70 0.41 2.54 -8.40
N ARG A 71 -0.47 1.54 -8.19
CA ARG A 71 -0.05 0.13 -8.13
C ARG A 71 0.58 -0.32 -9.45
N SER A 72 -0.01 0.07 -10.57
CA SER A 72 0.52 -0.21 -11.90
C SER A 72 1.90 0.42 -12.10
N ASP A 73 2.06 1.69 -11.75
CA ASP A 73 3.34 2.40 -11.84
C ASP A 73 4.43 1.72 -11.00
N VAL A 74 4.11 1.34 -9.77
CA VAL A 74 5.05 0.63 -8.89
C VAL A 74 5.45 -0.72 -9.47
N GLN A 75 4.49 -1.49 -10.00
CA GLN A 75 4.77 -2.77 -10.62
C GLN A 75 5.62 -2.64 -11.90
N GLN A 76 5.33 -1.63 -12.73
CA GLN A 76 6.13 -1.35 -13.92
C GLN A 76 7.56 -0.95 -13.56
N ASN A 77 7.75 -0.14 -12.53
CA ASN A 77 9.08 0.24 -12.05
C ASN A 77 9.88 -0.96 -11.55
N ILE A 78 9.24 -1.87 -10.80
CA ILE A 78 9.88 -3.11 -10.33
C ILE A 78 10.20 -4.01 -11.52
N LYS A 79 9.28 -4.19 -12.46
CA LYS A 79 9.50 -4.97 -13.69
C LYS A 79 10.68 -4.42 -14.48
N ARG A 80 10.73 -3.12 -14.68
CA ARG A 80 11.86 -2.47 -15.38
C ARG A 80 13.19 -2.78 -14.71
N LEU A 81 13.29 -2.73 -13.37
CA LEU A 81 14.50 -3.08 -12.64
C LEU A 81 14.91 -4.55 -12.85
N MET A 82 13.92 -5.45 -12.95
CA MET A 82 14.18 -6.87 -13.24
C MET A 82 14.65 -7.09 -14.68
N ASP A 83 14.05 -6.39 -15.65
CA ASP A 83 14.33 -6.54 -17.06
C ASP A 83 15.75 -6.06 -17.42
N ILE A 84 16.20 -4.95 -16.80
CA ILE A 84 17.58 -4.47 -16.96
C ILE A 84 18.62 -5.27 -16.18
N GLY A 85 18.22 -6.26 -15.39
CA GLY A 85 19.12 -7.11 -14.62
C GLY A 85 19.87 -6.42 -13.48
N SER A 86 19.33 -5.31 -12.95
CA SER A 86 19.94 -4.58 -11.84
C SER A 86 19.99 -5.42 -10.56
N TYR A 87 20.92 -5.10 -9.64
CA TYR A 87 20.98 -5.76 -8.33
C TYR A 87 19.64 -5.68 -7.57
N ARG A 88 19.00 -4.51 -7.56
CA ARG A 88 17.66 -4.34 -6.96
C ARG A 88 16.61 -5.21 -7.64
N GLY A 89 16.63 -5.30 -8.97
CA GLY A 89 15.73 -6.16 -9.73
C GLY A 89 15.92 -7.64 -9.40
N LEU A 90 17.16 -8.11 -9.28
CA LEU A 90 17.46 -9.48 -8.84
C LEU A 90 16.95 -9.76 -7.41
N ARG A 91 17.06 -8.79 -6.51
CA ARG A 91 16.51 -8.91 -5.16
C ARG A 91 14.98 -9.02 -5.18
N HIS A 92 14.28 -8.22 -6.00
CA HIS A 92 12.84 -8.33 -6.19
C HIS A 92 12.44 -9.69 -6.77
N ARG A 93 13.16 -10.17 -7.78
CA ARG A 93 12.92 -11.48 -8.42
C ARG A 93 13.05 -12.64 -7.42
N LYS A 94 14.04 -12.58 -6.53
CA LYS A 94 14.27 -13.58 -5.48
C LYS A 94 13.37 -13.43 -4.25
N GLY A 95 12.52 -12.40 -4.18
CA GLY A 95 11.70 -12.11 -3.01
C GLY A 95 12.50 -11.73 -1.76
N LEU A 96 13.67 -11.13 -1.96
CA LEU A 96 14.58 -10.71 -0.89
C LEU A 96 14.52 -9.18 -0.67
N PRO A 97 14.93 -8.68 0.52
CA PRO A 97 15.02 -7.25 0.76
C PRO A 97 15.93 -6.57 -0.28
N ALA A 98 15.45 -5.46 -0.86
CA ALA A 98 16.13 -4.74 -1.94
C ALA A 98 16.90 -3.49 -1.47
N ARG A 99 16.83 -3.15 -0.16
CA ARG A 99 17.41 -1.93 0.42
C ARG A 99 18.56 -2.20 1.39
N GLY A 100 19.33 -3.25 1.15
CA GLY A 100 20.53 -3.57 1.94
C GLY A 100 20.28 -4.19 3.31
N GLN A 101 19.05 -4.57 3.64
CA GLN A 101 18.77 -5.25 4.91
C GLN A 101 19.45 -6.62 4.97
N ARG A 102 19.93 -6.98 6.14
CA ARG A 102 20.54 -8.28 6.39
C ARG A 102 19.52 -9.42 6.26
N THR A 103 19.94 -10.55 5.72
CA THR A 103 19.06 -11.72 5.49
C THR A 103 19.39 -12.92 6.36
N ARG A 104 20.52 -12.88 7.08
CA ARG A 104 20.99 -13.99 7.92
C ARG A 104 20.03 -14.32 9.06
N THR A 105 19.36 -13.30 9.62
CA THR A 105 18.44 -13.47 10.76
C THR A 105 16.99 -13.62 10.31
N ASN A 106 16.24 -12.55 10.20
CA ASN A 106 14.79 -12.56 9.99
C ASN A 106 14.37 -12.28 8.54
N SER A 107 14.23 -11.03 8.15
CA SER A 107 13.72 -10.60 6.82
C SER A 107 12.33 -11.17 6.49
N ARG A 108 11.50 -11.40 7.52
CA ARG A 108 10.22 -12.10 7.35
C ARG A 108 9.19 -11.32 6.53
N THR A 109 9.25 -10.00 6.56
CA THR A 109 8.36 -9.14 5.75
C THR A 109 8.42 -9.49 4.26
N ARG A 110 9.62 -9.76 3.73
CA ARG A 110 9.81 -10.14 2.32
C ARG A 110 9.71 -11.65 2.09
N LYS A 111 10.28 -12.45 2.99
CA LYS A 111 10.30 -13.92 2.87
C LYS A 111 8.96 -14.58 3.21
N GLY A 112 8.09 -13.88 3.94
CA GLY A 112 6.85 -14.45 4.45
C GLY A 112 7.04 -15.28 5.71
N LYS A 113 6.01 -16.00 6.12
CA LYS A 113 6.02 -16.86 7.31
C LYS A 113 7.06 -17.98 7.16
N ARG A 114 7.63 -18.42 8.29
CA ARG A 114 8.52 -19.57 8.31
C ARG A 114 7.76 -20.81 7.84
N LYS A 115 8.35 -21.53 6.90
CA LYS A 115 7.83 -22.82 6.42
C LYS A 115 8.74 -23.92 6.91
N THR A 116 8.17 -24.91 7.59
CA THR A 116 8.91 -26.10 8.00
C THR A 116 9.15 -26.97 6.77
N VAL A 117 10.40 -27.35 6.53
CA VAL A 117 10.72 -28.38 5.54
C VAL A 117 10.57 -29.73 6.23
N ALA A 118 9.61 -30.55 5.77
CA ALA A 118 9.47 -31.90 6.29
C ALA A 118 10.74 -32.69 6.01
N GLY A 119 11.45 -33.11 7.06
CA GLY A 119 12.55 -34.03 6.94
C GLY A 119 12.05 -35.39 6.42
N LYS A 120 12.84 -36.12 5.66
CA LYS A 120 12.55 -37.52 5.33
C LYS A 120 12.36 -38.29 6.65
N LYS A 121 11.15 -38.75 6.94
CA LYS A 121 10.92 -39.73 8.01
C LYS A 121 11.83 -40.93 7.72
N LYS A 122 12.83 -41.20 8.59
CA LYS A 122 13.52 -42.45 8.56
C LYS A 122 12.46 -43.52 8.84
N VAL A 123 12.18 -44.35 7.85
CA VAL A 123 11.36 -45.54 8.04
C VAL A 123 12.12 -46.43 9.02
N ILE A 124 11.66 -46.49 10.27
CA ILE A 124 12.18 -47.43 11.24
C ILE A 124 11.73 -48.79 10.74
N ALA A 125 12.68 -49.60 10.23
CA ALA A 125 12.43 -50.98 9.89
C ALA A 125 11.90 -51.66 11.15
N LYS A 126 10.64 -52.14 11.11
CA LYS A 126 10.11 -53.03 12.13
C LYS A 126 10.96 -54.32 12.08
N LYS A 127 11.67 -54.61 13.17
CA LYS A 127 12.21 -55.93 13.43
C LYS A 127 11.06 -56.90 13.68
#